data_b24c1f96a75fe2c85029c2ecb0f691a8
#
_entry.id   b24c1f96a75fe2c85029c2ecb0f691a8
#
_cell.length_a   1.000
_cell.length_b   1.000
_cell.length_c   1.000
_cell.angle_alpha   90.00
_cell.angle_beta   90.00
_cell.angle_gamma   90.00
#
_symmetry.space_group_name_H-M   'P 1'
#
loop_
_entity.id
_entity.type
_entity.pdbx_description
1 polymer ?
#
loop_
_entity_poly.entity_id
_entity_poly.type
_entity_poly.pdbx_seq_one_letter_code
_entity_poly.pdbx_strand_id
1 'polypeptide(L)'
;MDFAAPPAVVDALQQRIAHGVFGYGHPWPTLTASVLAHLESEYGWAIEPEWIVWLPGLVTGLNVTCRAVDGEVLTATPVYPPFLSAPRFSGRGLNRADLACCDGHWQWDKIALQNASTAATRLFLLCHPHNPVGRCWNEDELRDLAAFAEQNNLIVCSDEIHCGLVLDADKRHIPFASLSPDAARRSITLMAPSKTYNIPGLGCAFAVIPDAVLRRSFLRAMDGIVPHVNVLGLAACEAAYRDCGDWHRELIAYLVGNRDRLAVAVNGEKGARMSHVEATYLAWIDVRELGLANPAAHFEAHGLGLSDGADFGAPGWLRLNFGCTRATLEEALGRFAVGCRAV
;
A
#
# COMPACT_ATOMS: atom_id res chain seq x y z
N MET A 1 10.71 1.85 6.60
CA MET A 1 11.42 0.91 7.51
C MET A 1 12.79 1.47 7.84
N ASP A 2 13.37 1.07 8.96
CA ASP A 2 14.68 1.54 9.44
C ASP A 2 15.78 0.48 9.22
N PHE A 3 15.75 -0.13 8.04
CA PHE A 3 16.76 -1.07 7.57
C PHE A 3 17.53 -0.46 6.41
N ALA A 4 18.79 -0.86 6.23
CA ALA A 4 19.50 -0.57 5.00
C ALA A 4 18.77 -1.21 3.81
N ALA A 5 18.83 -0.56 2.64
CA ALA A 5 18.34 -1.16 1.41
C ALA A 5 19.16 -2.43 1.06
N PRO A 6 18.63 -3.35 0.25
CA PRO A 6 19.36 -4.54 -0.17
C PRO A 6 20.73 -4.18 -0.77
N PRO A 7 21.80 -4.94 -0.46
CA PRO A 7 23.14 -4.67 -1.01
C PRO A 7 23.15 -4.59 -2.54
N ALA A 8 22.43 -5.47 -3.24
CA ALA A 8 22.33 -5.45 -4.70
C ALA A 8 21.77 -4.12 -5.25
N VAL A 9 20.82 -3.50 -4.53
CA VAL A 9 20.31 -2.17 -4.89
C VAL A 9 21.39 -1.11 -4.69
N VAL A 10 22.12 -1.15 -3.57
CA VAL A 10 23.22 -0.21 -3.29
C VAL A 10 24.32 -0.32 -4.36
N ASP A 11 24.69 -1.53 -4.72
CA ASP A 11 25.71 -1.80 -5.76
C ASP A 11 25.25 -1.28 -7.14
N ALA A 12 24.00 -1.50 -7.53
CA ALA A 12 23.43 -0.98 -8.77
C ALA A 12 23.44 0.55 -8.82
N LEU A 13 23.14 1.21 -7.69
CA LEU A 13 23.22 2.67 -7.58
C LEU A 13 24.66 3.17 -7.69
N GLN A 14 25.64 2.51 -7.06
CA GLN A 14 27.06 2.87 -7.15
C GLN A 14 27.57 2.74 -8.59
N GLN A 15 27.20 1.68 -9.29
CA GLN A 15 27.54 1.48 -10.72
C GLN A 15 26.92 2.60 -11.57
N ARG A 16 25.66 2.96 -11.33
CA ARG A 16 25.00 4.02 -12.08
C ARG A 16 25.61 5.40 -11.80
N ILE A 17 26.01 5.68 -10.56
CA ILE A 17 26.71 6.91 -10.19
C ILE A 17 28.10 6.95 -10.86
N ALA A 18 28.85 5.83 -10.87
CA ALA A 18 30.15 5.76 -11.52
C ALA A 18 30.08 5.98 -13.04
N HIS A 19 28.97 5.60 -13.70
CA HIS A 19 28.72 5.89 -15.11
C HIS A 19 28.63 7.40 -15.39
N GLY A 20 28.13 8.22 -14.45
CA GLY A 20 28.20 9.68 -14.46
C GLY A 20 27.27 10.40 -15.43
N VAL A 21 26.41 9.72 -16.20
CA VAL A 21 25.45 10.35 -17.13
C VAL A 21 24.04 10.27 -16.54
N PHE A 22 23.46 11.43 -16.20
CA PHE A 22 22.15 11.58 -15.56
C PHE A 22 21.14 12.32 -16.46
N GLY A 23 21.10 11.96 -17.75
CA GLY A 23 20.13 12.49 -18.70
C GLY A 23 18.71 11.97 -18.44
N TYR A 24 17.75 12.46 -19.23
CA TYR A 24 16.39 11.93 -19.22
C TYR A 24 16.42 10.47 -19.63
N GLY A 25 16.13 9.57 -18.67
CA GLY A 25 16.10 8.13 -18.91
C GLY A 25 14.71 7.64 -19.26
N HIS A 26 14.69 6.60 -20.10
CA HIS A 26 13.51 5.78 -20.30
C HIS A 26 13.75 4.40 -19.70
N PRO A 27 12.73 3.69 -19.25
CA PRO A 27 12.85 2.30 -18.83
C PRO A 27 13.46 1.46 -19.96
N TRP A 28 14.51 0.72 -19.65
CA TRP A 28 15.19 -0.12 -20.62
C TRP A 28 14.61 -1.55 -20.61
N PRO A 29 14.86 -2.34 -21.67
CA PRO A 29 14.23 -3.65 -21.84
C PRO A 29 14.48 -4.63 -20.69
N THR A 30 15.67 -4.65 -20.10
CA THR A 30 15.98 -5.57 -19.00
C THR A 30 15.24 -5.22 -17.71
N LEU A 31 15.02 -3.94 -17.42
CA LEU A 31 14.15 -3.51 -16.31
C LEU A 31 12.71 -3.99 -16.53
N THR A 32 12.16 -3.78 -17.71
CA THR A 32 10.81 -4.24 -18.03
C THR A 32 10.72 -5.77 -17.90
N ALA A 33 11.69 -6.50 -18.44
CA ALA A 33 11.76 -7.96 -18.32
C ALA A 33 11.82 -8.42 -16.85
N SER A 34 12.58 -7.71 -16.00
CA SER A 34 12.66 -8.02 -14.55
C SER A 34 11.30 -7.83 -13.85
N VAL A 35 10.54 -6.79 -14.21
CA VAL A 35 9.18 -6.58 -13.68
C VAL A 35 8.24 -7.70 -14.13
N LEU A 36 8.23 -8.04 -15.43
CA LEU A 36 7.39 -9.11 -15.98
C LEU A 36 7.70 -10.46 -15.28
N ALA A 37 8.98 -10.83 -15.20
CA ALA A 37 9.41 -12.07 -14.57
C ALA A 37 9.03 -12.13 -13.08
N HIS A 38 9.17 -11.00 -12.36
CA HIS A 38 8.78 -10.92 -10.96
C HIS A 38 7.26 -11.11 -10.77
N LEU A 39 6.43 -10.44 -11.56
CA LEU A 39 4.96 -10.56 -11.43
C LEU A 39 4.48 -11.98 -11.78
N GLU A 40 5.09 -12.60 -12.78
CA GLU A 40 4.77 -13.99 -13.15
C GLU A 40 5.23 -14.98 -12.08
N SER A 41 6.46 -14.86 -11.56
CA SER A 41 7.01 -15.81 -10.58
C SER A 41 6.35 -15.68 -9.21
N GLU A 42 6.10 -14.46 -8.73
CA GLU A 42 5.59 -14.23 -7.37
C GLU A 42 4.06 -14.35 -7.28
N TYR A 43 3.35 -13.90 -8.34
CA TYR A 43 1.89 -13.81 -8.29
C TYR A 43 1.17 -14.67 -9.35
N GLY A 44 1.92 -15.36 -10.23
CA GLY A 44 1.34 -16.10 -11.35
C GLY A 44 0.62 -15.18 -12.35
N TRP A 45 1.01 -13.91 -12.39
CA TRP A 45 0.35 -12.88 -13.20
C TRP A 45 1.22 -12.47 -14.39
N ALA A 46 0.95 -13.10 -15.53
CA ALA A 46 1.56 -12.73 -16.80
C ALA A 46 0.92 -11.45 -17.33
N ILE A 47 1.73 -10.45 -17.66
CA ILE A 47 1.29 -9.18 -18.25
C ILE A 47 2.09 -8.85 -19.50
N GLU A 48 1.54 -7.97 -20.34
CA GLU A 48 2.23 -7.48 -21.53
C GLU A 48 3.06 -6.22 -21.22
N PRO A 49 4.25 -6.05 -21.84
CA PRO A 49 5.10 -4.88 -21.60
C PRO A 49 4.41 -3.53 -21.79
N GLU A 50 3.53 -3.44 -22.79
CA GLU A 50 2.78 -2.22 -23.12
C GLU A 50 1.69 -1.87 -22.11
N TRP A 51 1.36 -2.75 -21.16
CA TRP A 51 0.43 -2.43 -20.08
C TRP A 51 1.07 -1.60 -18.99
N ILE A 52 2.41 -1.55 -18.96
CA ILE A 52 3.17 -0.83 -17.92
C ILE A 52 3.24 0.66 -18.25
N VAL A 53 2.80 1.49 -17.30
CA VAL A 53 2.97 2.95 -17.30
C VAL A 53 3.83 3.34 -16.11
N TRP A 54 5.02 3.87 -16.38
CA TRP A 54 5.99 4.21 -15.32
C TRP A 54 5.64 5.51 -14.60
N LEU A 55 5.87 5.55 -13.29
CA LEU A 55 5.47 6.61 -12.37
C LEU A 55 6.61 6.92 -11.38
N PRO A 56 6.77 8.17 -10.93
CA PRO A 56 7.72 8.51 -9.87
C PRO A 56 7.26 8.06 -8.47
N GLY A 57 6.01 7.62 -8.31
CA GLY A 57 5.47 7.12 -7.06
C GLY A 57 3.98 6.86 -7.11
N LEU A 58 3.45 6.07 -6.15
CA LEU A 58 2.05 5.64 -6.16
C LEU A 58 1.07 6.74 -5.79
N VAL A 59 1.43 7.67 -4.92
CA VAL A 59 0.56 8.83 -4.64
C VAL A 59 0.31 9.65 -5.90
N THR A 60 1.33 9.76 -6.78
CA THR A 60 1.15 10.32 -8.12
C THR A 60 0.16 9.49 -8.92
N GLY A 61 0.29 8.15 -8.92
CA GLY A 61 -0.63 7.23 -9.60
C GLY A 61 -2.07 7.38 -9.14
N LEU A 62 -2.33 7.46 -7.82
CA LEU A 62 -3.67 7.71 -7.25
C LEU A 62 -4.26 9.03 -7.76
N ASN A 63 -3.48 10.12 -7.74
CA ASN A 63 -3.93 11.43 -8.21
C ASN A 63 -4.18 11.44 -9.73
N VAL A 64 -3.34 10.78 -10.52
CA VAL A 64 -3.54 10.63 -11.96
C VAL A 64 -4.79 9.83 -12.25
N THR A 65 -5.03 8.72 -11.54
CA THR A 65 -6.24 7.91 -11.67
C THR A 65 -7.49 8.73 -11.43
N CYS A 66 -7.53 9.52 -10.33
CA CYS A 66 -8.67 10.40 -10.02
C CYS A 66 -8.91 11.48 -11.09
N ARG A 67 -7.89 11.86 -11.88
CA ARG A 67 -8.04 12.77 -13.02
C ARG A 67 -8.45 12.06 -14.30
N ALA A 68 -8.00 10.82 -14.48
CA ALA A 68 -8.25 10.03 -15.68
C ALA A 68 -9.67 9.46 -15.75
N VAL A 69 -10.31 9.24 -14.60
CA VAL A 69 -11.66 8.67 -14.47
C VAL A 69 -12.63 9.77 -14.02
N ASP A 70 -13.62 10.04 -14.84
CA ASP A 70 -14.67 11.01 -14.50
C ASP A 70 -15.69 10.40 -13.54
N GLY A 71 -16.24 11.23 -12.62
CA GLY A 71 -17.24 10.82 -11.66
C GLY A 71 -16.76 10.89 -10.21
N GLU A 72 -17.58 10.40 -9.30
CA GLU A 72 -17.25 10.31 -7.88
C GLU A 72 -16.37 9.10 -7.59
N VAL A 73 -15.61 9.22 -6.51
CA VAL A 73 -14.68 8.19 -6.03
C VAL A 73 -15.26 7.55 -4.78
N LEU A 74 -15.19 6.22 -4.72
CA LEU A 74 -15.53 5.42 -3.54
C LEU A 74 -14.25 4.78 -2.98
N THR A 75 -14.11 4.76 -1.67
CA THR A 75 -13.06 3.99 -0.98
C THR A 75 -13.57 3.45 0.35
N ALA A 76 -12.90 2.43 0.89
CA ALA A 76 -13.22 1.88 2.20
C ALA A 76 -12.33 2.50 3.28
N THR A 77 -12.92 2.83 4.44
CA THR A 77 -12.22 3.39 5.60
C THR A 77 -12.21 2.40 6.78
N PRO A 78 -11.18 2.44 7.68
CA PRO A 78 -10.02 3.34 7.64
C PRO A 78 -9.07 3.00 6.52
N VAL A 79 -8.42 4.02 5.93
CA VAL A 79 -7.51 3.83 4.79
C VAL A 79 -6.39 4.89 4.79
N TYR A 80 -5.31 4.62 4.10
CA TYR A 80 -4.17 5.52 3.92
C TYR A 80 -4.61 6.92 3.47
N PRO A 81 -4.20 8.02 4.14
CA PRO A 81 -4.71 9.37 3.93
C PRO A 81 -4.74 9.87 2.47
N PRO A 82 -3.76 9.54 1.59
CA PRO A 82 -3.84 9.90 0.17
C PRO A 82 -5.08 9.38 -0.58
N PHE A 83 -5.71 8.29 -0.14
CA PHE A 83 -6.98 7.82 -0.70
C PHE A 83 -8.13 8.80 -0.42
N LEU A 84 -8.04 9.52 0.70
CA LEU A 84 -9.02 10.52 1.10
C LEU A 84 -8.75 11.89 0.46
N SER A 85 -7.49 12.19 0.14
CA SER A 85 -7.10 13.50 -0.37
C SER A 85 -6.99 13.56 -1.90
N ALA A 86 -6.61 12.50 -2.60
CA ALA A 86 -6.43 12.48 -4.05
C ALA A 86 -7.71 12.82 -4.83
N PRO A 87 -8.93 12.34 -4.44
CA PRO A 87 -10.16 12.77 -5.09
C PRO A 87 -10.37 14.29 -4.98
N ARG A 88 -10.19 14.86 -3.79
CA ARG A 88 -10.31 16.30 -3.55
C ARG A 88 -9.34 17.11 -4.42
N PHE A 89 -8.06 16.72 -4.50
CA PHE A 89 -7.05 17.39 -5.32
C PHE A 89 -7.34 17.29 -6.82
N SER A 90 -8.19 16.34 -7.20
CA SER A 90 -8.63 16.13 -8.58
C SER A 90 -10.02 16.71 -8.86
N GLY A 91 -10.62 17.44 -7.90
CA GLY A 91 -11.95 18.03 -8.04
C GLY A 91 -13.09 16.98 -8.08
N ARG A 92 -12.86 15.78 -7.52
CA ARG A 92 -13.84 14.69 -7.47
C ARG A 92 -14.51 14.58 -6.12
N GLY A 93 -15.79 14.23 -6.09
CA GLY A 93 -16.51 13.84 -4.87
C GLY A 93 -15.92 12.53 -4.31
N LEU A 94 -15.89 12.41 -2.98
CA LEU A 94 -15.43 11.23 -2.28
C LEU A 94 -16.57 10.64 -1.43
N ASN A 95 -16.92 9.41 -1.71
CA ASN A 95 -17.80 8.56 -0.93
C ASN A 95 -16.96 7.58 -0.11
N ARG A 96 -17.37 7.28 1.12
CA ARG A 96 -16.65 6.38 2.03
C ARG A 96 -17.61 5.30 2.50
N ALA A 97 -17.11 4.06 2.50
CA ALA A 97 -17.77 2.92 3.10
C ALA A 97 -16.88 2.41 4.24
N ASP A 98 -17.42 2.32 5.46
CA ASP A 98 -16.61 1.82 6.57
C ASP A 98 -16.44 0.30 6.45
N LEU A 99 -15.22 -0.19 6.72
CA LEU A 99 -14.96 -1.61 6.94
C LEU A 99 -15.60 -2.04 8.25
N ALA A 100 -16.15 -3.24 8.30
CA ALA A 100 -16.59 -3.86 9.54
C ALA A 100 -15.40 -4.46 10.30
N CYS A 101 -15.38 -4.30 11.63
CA CYS A 101 -14.40 -4.92 12.50
C CYS A 101 -15.09 -5.81 13.52
N CYS A 102 -14.86 -7.11 13.44
CA CYS A 102 -15.37 -8.10 14.39
C CYS A 102 -14.19 -8.76 15.08
N ASP A 103 -14.07 -8.58 16.40
CA ASP A 103 -13.00 -9.16 17.22
C ASP A 103 -11.57 -8.87 16.70
N GLY A 104 -11.35 -7.64 16.19
CA GLY A 104 -10.06 -7.23 15.63
C GLY A 104 -9.81 -7.72 14.18
N HIS A 105 -10.75 -8.45 13.61
CA HIS A 105 -10.70 -8.88 12.21
C HIS A 105 -11.51 -7.93 11.32
N TRP A 106 -10.86 -7.31 10.36
CA TRP A 106 -11.46 -6.35 9.42
C TRP A 106 -11.98 -7.05 8.17
N GLN A 107 -13.14 -6.64 7.69
CA GLN A 107 -13.80 -7.22 6.53
C GLN A 107 -14.61 -6.18 5.76
N TRP A 108 -14.95 -6.49 4.51
CA TRP A 108 -15.84 -5.68 3.70
C TRP A 108 -17.24 -5.66 4.29
N ASP A 109 -17.82 -4.47 4.45
CA ASP A 109 -19.25 -4.30 4.67
C ASP A 109 -19.92 -4.05 3.31
N LYS A 110 -20.56 -5.09 2.77
CA LYS A 110 -21.25 -5.03 1.47
C LYS A 110 -22.42 -4.03 1.49
N ILE A 111 -23.07 -3.87 2.64
CA ILE A 111 -24.19 -2.93 2.79
C ILE A 111 -23.64 -1.51 2.81
N ALA A 112 -22.57 -1.25 3.55
CA ALA A 112 -21.89 0.04 3.56
C ALA A 112 -21.39 0.45 2.17
N LEU A 113 -20.77 -0.50 1.42
CA LEU A 113 -20.33 -0.27 0.04
C LEU A 113 -21.51 0.11 -0.87
N GLN A 114 -22.62 -0.63 -0.79
CA GLN A 114 -23.80 -0.35 -1.62
C GLN A 114 -24.43 1.00 -1.28
N ASN A 115 -24.54 1.34 0.00
CA ASN A 115 -25.12 2.60 0.46
C ASN A 115 -24.24 3.81 0.12
N ALA A 116 -22.92 3.65 0.10
CA ALA A 116 -21.99 4.71 -0.24
C ALA A 116 -21.84 4.91 -1.77
N SER A 117 -22.21 3.92 -2.57
CA SER A 117 -22.19 4.02 -4.03
C SER A 117 -23.38 4.82 -4.54
N THR A 118 -23.14 5.79 -5.40
CA THR A 118 -24.17 6.62 -6.05
C THR A 118 -24.20 6.38 -7.56
N ALA A 119 -25.22 6.91 -8.24
CA ALA A 119 -25.29 6.89 -9.70
C ALA A 119 -24.13 7.68 -10.37
N ALA A 120 -23.44 8.55 -9.62
CA ALA A 120 -22.27 9.31 -10.10
C ALA A 120 -20.95 8.62 -9.80
N THR A 121 -20.91 7.58 -8.95
CA THR A 121 -19.69 6.85 -8.62
C THR A 121 -19.15 6.10 -9.84
N ARG A 122 -17.86 6.25 -10.13
CA ARG A 122 -17.19 5.62 -11.28
C ARG A 122 -15.85 5.00 -10.95
N LEU A 123 -15.25 5.38 -9.84
CA LEU A 123 -13.93 4.92 -9.42
C LEU A 123 -13.99 4.33 -8.01
N PHE A 124 -13.47 3.12 -7.83
CA PHE A 124 -13.19 2.55 -6.53
C PHE A 124 -11.68 2.53 -6.30
N LEU A 125 -11.22 3.15 -5.21
CA LEU A 125 -9.84 3.07 -4.76
C LEU A 125 -9.70 1.91 -3.77
N LEU A 126 -9.02 0.85 -4.19
CA LEU A 126 -8.74 -0.35 -3.42
C LEU A 126 -7.32 -0.28 -2.83
N CYS A 127 -7.18 -0.44 -1.52
CA CYS A 127 -5.90 -0.63 -0.86
C CYS A 127 -5.67 -2.13 -0.63
N HIS A 128 -4.63 -2.71 -1.25
CA HIS A 128 -4.41 -4.16 -1.22
C HIS A 128 -2.94 -4.54 -1.32
N PRO A 129 -2.30 -5.04 -0.24
CA PRO A 129 -2.80 -5.20 1.15
C PRO A 129 -3.21 -3.88 1.81
N HIS A 130 -4.17 -3.95 2.74
CA HIS A 130 -4.88 -2.78 3.24
C HIS A 130 -4.17 -2.09 4.41
N ASN A 131 -3.68 -0.89 4.19
CA ASN A 131 -3.12 0.00 5.20
C ASN A 131 -4.23 0.97 5.68
N PRO A 132 -4.56 1.04 6.99
CA PRO A 132 -3.71 0.63 8.12
C PRO A 132 -4.05 -0.73 8.74
N VAL A 133 -5.13 -1.38 8.36
CA VAL A 133 -5.70 -2.52 9.08
C VAL A 133 -4.92 -3.83 8.93
N GLY A 134 -3.93 -3.87 8.03
CA GLY A 134 -3.02 -4.99 7.87
C GLY A 134 -3.62 -6.21 7.17
N ARG A 135 -4.78 -6.08 6.49
CA ARG A 135 -5.43 -7.18 5.77
C ARG A 135 -4.79 -7.45 4.41
N CYS A 136 -4.59 -8.71 4.11
CA CYS A 136 -4.36 -9.24 2.76
C CYS A 136 -5.66 -9.89 2.30
N TRP A 137 -6.44 -9.19 1.46
CA TRP A 137 -7.75 -9.68 1.00
C TRP A 137 -7.59 -11.01 0.28
N ASN A 138 -8.40 -11.98 0.65
CA ASN A 138 -8.39 -13.30 0.01
C ASN A 138 -9.15 -13.30 -1.34
N GLU A 139 -9.09 -14.41 -2.05
CA GLU A 139 -9.69 -14.51 -3.38
C GLU A 139 -11.21 -14.30 -3.38
N ASP A 140 -11.93 -14.83 -2.39
CA ASP A 140 -13.38 -14.68 -2.30
C ASP A 140 -13.76 -13.21 -2.02
N GLU A 141 -13.04 -12.54 -1.10
CA GLU A 141 -13.23 -11.13 -0.79
C GLU A 141 -12.97 -10.24 -2.01
N LEU A 142 -11.93 -10.56 -2.79
CA LEU A 142 -11.60 -9.82 -4.01
C LEU A 142 -12.60 -10.10 -5.14
N ARG A 143 -13.11 -11.33 -5.28
CA ARG A 143 -14.16 -11.68 -6.24
C ARG A 143 -15.49 -10.99 -5.92
N ASP A 144 -15.85 -10.90 -4.64
CA ASP A 144 -17.02 -10.14 -4.19
C ASP A 144 -16.90 -8.66 -4.59
N LEU A 145 -15.71 -8.07 -4.39
CA LEU A 145 -15.44 -6.69 -4.79
C LEU A 145 -15.46 -6.50 -6.32
N ALA A 146 -14.90 -7.46 -7.06
CA ALA A 146 -14.93 -7.44 -8.53
C ALA A 146 -16.39 -7.50 -9.05
N ALA A 147 -17.23 -8.36 -8.49
CA ALA A 147 -18.65 -8.42 -8.81
C ALA A 147 -19.40 -7.11 -8.47
N PHE A 148 -19.09 -6.50 -7.32
CA PHE A 148 -19.62 -5.18 -6.96
C PHE A 148 -19.21 -4.11 -7.96
N ALA A 149 -17.93 -4.10 -8.37
CA ALA A 149 -17.40 -3.15 -9.34
C ALA A 149 -18.05 -3.33 -10.74
N GLU A 150 -18.26 -4.57 -11.16
CA GLU A 150 -18.94 -4.90 -12.41
C GLU A 150 -20.40 -4.42 -12.40
N GLN A 151 -21.16 -4.75 -11.36
CA GLN A 151 -22.58 -4.38 -11.19
C GLN A 151 -22.80 -2.86 -11.19
N ASN A 152 -21.84 -2.11 -10.62
CA ASN A 152 -21.90 -0.64 -10.52
C ASN A 152 -21.11 0.09 -11.61
N ASN A 153 -20.58 -0.65 -12.60
CA ASN A 153 -19.75 -0.12 -13.68
C ASN A 153 -18.60 0.77 -13.20
N LEU A 154 -17.85 0.30 -12.19
CA LEU A 154 -16.70 1.00 -11.60
C LEU A 154 -15.40 0.61 -12.27
N ILE A 155 -14.50 1.56 -12.42
CA ILE A 155 -13.07 1.32 -12.58
C ILE A 155 -12.50 1.10 -11.17
N VAL A 156 -11.58 0.14 -11.04
CA VAL A 156 -10.89 -0.15 -9.78
C VAL A 156 -9.43 0.27 -9.89
N CYS A 157 -9.01 1.23 -9.06
CA CYS A 157 -7.60 1.52 -8.86
C CYS A 157 -7.11 0.72 -7.65
N SER A 158 -6.38 -0.36 -7.90
CA SER A 158 -5.80 -1.20 -6.86
C SER A 158 -4.38 -0.74 -6.54
N ASP A 159 -4.21 -0.13 -5.37
CA ASP A 159 -2.87 0.21 -4.83
C ASP A 159 -2.30 -1.03 -4.13
N GLU A 160 -1.36 -1.67 -4.81
CA GLU A 160 -0.75 -2.93 -4.38
C GLU A 160 0.71 -2.76 -3.92
N ILE A 161 1.04 -1.57 -3.38
CA ILE A 161 2.42 -1.24 -2.95
C ILE A 161 2.96 -2.17 -1.85
N HIS A 162 2.08 -2.82 -1.09
CA HIS A 162 2.42 -3.74 -0.03
C HIS A 162 2.38 -5.23 -0.45
N CYS A 163 2.22 -5.53 -1.73
CA CYS A 163 2.06 -6.89 -2.27
C CYS A 163 3.17 -7.86 -1.81
N GLY A 164 4.42 -7.42 -1.76
CA GLY A 164 5.55 -8.22 -1.29
C GLY A 164 5.71 -8.27 0.24
N LEU A 165 4.74 -7.80 1.02
CA LEU A 165 4.84 -7.72 2.49
C LEU A 165 3.74 -8.53 3.17
N VAL A 166 3.40 -9.69 2.61
CA VAL A 166 2.50 -10.66 3.26
C VAL A 166 3.29 -11.41 4.32
N LEU A 167 2.80 -11.40 5.57
CA LEU A 167 3.48 -11.93 6.75
C LEU A 167 2.95 -13.30 7.18
N ASP A 168 1.66 -13.58 6.94
CA ASP A 168 1.05 -14.86 7.27
C ASP A 168 1.38 -15.91 6.21
N ALA A 169 1.89 -17.06 6.65
CA ALA A 169 2.37 -18.11 5.77
C ALA A 169 1.26 -18.82 4.96
N ASP A 170 0.01 -18.73 5.41
CA ASP A 170 -1.18 -19.28 4.74
C ASP A 170 -1.84 -18.27 3.79
N LYS A 171 -1.33 -17.04 3.72
CA LYS A 171 -1.83 -15.98 2.85
C LYS A 171 -0.89 -15.77 1.66
N ARG A 172 -1.48 -15.31 0.57
CA ARG A 172 -0.74 -14.82 -0.60
C ARG A 172 -1.39 -13.58 -1.16
N HIS A 173 -0.61 -12.72 -1.73
CA HIS A 173 -1.14 -11.60 -2.50
C HIS A 173 -1.69 -12.11 -3.84
N ILE A 174 -2.86 -11.61 -4.22
CA ILE A 174 -3.51 -11.89 -5.51
C ILE A 174 -3.76 -10.55 -6.19
N PRO A 175 -3.07 -10.20 -7.27
CA PRO A 175 -3.33 -8.95 -7.97
C PRO A 175 -4.79 -8.87 -8.42
N PHE A 176 -5.47 -7.76 -8.13
CA PHE A 176 -6.89 -7.61 -8.46
C PHE A 176 -7.18 -7.85 -9.95
N ALA A 177 -6.30 -7.37 -10.82
CA ALA A 177 -6.41 -7.56 -12.26
C ALA A 177 -6.29 -9.01 -12.74
N SER A 178 -5.69 -9.90 -11.93
CA SER A 178 -5.51 -11.31 -12.28
C SER A 178 -6.76 -12.18 -12.05
N LEU A 179 -7.78 -11.66 -11.36
CA LEU A 179 -8.97 -12.42 -10.97
C LEU A 179 -9.83 -12.90 -12.17
N SER A 180 -9.93 -12.07 -13.20
CA SER A 180 -10.70 -12.36 -14.40
C SER A 180 -10.38 -11.38 -15.54
N PRO A 181 -10.73 -11.70 -16.78
CA PRO A 181 -10.61 -10.75 -17.90
C PRO A 181 -11.43 -9.46 -17.70
N ASP A 182 -12.55 -9.51 -16.98
CA ASP A 182 -13.34 -8.33 -16.66
C ASP A 182 -12.65 -7.45 -15.62
N ALA A 183 -12.14 -8.04 -14.53
CA ALA A 183 -11.32 -7.34 -13.54
C ALA A 183 -10.11 -6.67 -14.20
N ALA A 184 -9.42 -7.35 -15.10
CA ALA A 184 -8.30 -6.78 -15.86
C ALA A 184 -8.71 -5.55 -16.69
N ARG A 185 -9.84 -5.63 -17.42
CA ARG A 185 -10.29 -4.51 -18.28
C ARG A 185 -10.68 -3.27 -17.51
N ARG A 186 -11.16 -3.41 -16.27
CA ARG A 186 -11.63 -2.30 -15.44
C ARG A 186 -10.63 -1.87 -14.37
N SER A 187 -9.36 -2.33 -14.42
CA SER A 187 -8.40 -2.04 -13.36
C SER A 187 -7.25 -1.15 -13.81
N ILE A 188 -6.76 -0.37 -12.85
CA ILE A 188 -5.45 0.29 -12.83
C ILE A 188 -4.75 -0.27 -11.59
N THR A 189 -3.75 -1.14 -11.77
CA THR A 189 -3.00 -1.72 -10.66
C THR A 189 -1.72 -0.93 -10.45
N LEU A 190 -1.57 -0.33 -9.27
CA LEU A 190 -0.39 0.47 -8.91
C LEU A 190 0.58 -0.36 -8.08
N MET A 191 1.83 -0.46 -8.53
CA MET A 191 2.86 -1.26 -7.87
C MET A 191 4.20 -0.54 -7.80
N ALA A 192 5.02 -0.89 -6.82
CA ALA A 192 6.38 -0.38 -6.68
C ALA A 192 7.24 -1.30 -5.80
N PRO A 193 8.56 -1.37 -6.03
CA PRO A 193 9.49 -2.09 -5.14
C PRO A 193 9.72 -1.34 -3.81
N SER A 194 9.27 -0.11 -3.71
CA SER A 194 9.69 0.86 -2.69
C SER A 194 9.41 0.45 -1.25
N LYS A 195 8.27 -0.20 -0.97
CA LYS A 195 7.92 -0.63 0.39
C LYS A 195 8.56 -1.97 0.73
N THR A 196 8.55 -2.92 -0.19
CA THR A 196 9.15 -4.24 -0.01
C THR A 196 10.65 -4.14 0.21
N TYR A 197 11.36 -3.36 -0.60
CA TYR A 197 12.82 -3.27 -0.58
C TYR A 197 13.37 -2.01 0.10
N ASN A 198 12.52 -1.28 0.82
CA ASN A 198 12.88 -0.10 1.60
C ASN A 198 13.61 1.01 0.81
N ILE A 199 13.11 1.33 -0.38
CA ILE A 199 13.69 2.33 -1.30
C ILE A 199 12.70 3.44 -1.71
N PRO A 200 11.80 3.94 -0.84
CA PRO A 200 10.80 4.92 -1.25
C PRO A 200 11.38 6.25 -1.71
N GLY A 201 12.56 6.64 -1.20
CA GLY A 201 13.25 7.87 -1.57
C GLY A 201 13.78 7.89 -3.01
N LEU A 202 13.84 6.74 -3.70
CA LEU A 202 14.33 6.65 -5.08
C LEU A 202 13.25 6.90 -6.14
N GLY A 203 11.98 6.92 -5.74
CA GLY A 203 10.88 7.39 -6.59
C GLY A 203 10.72 6.63 -7.90
N CYS A 204 10.48 5.29 -7.84
CA CYS A 204 10.15 4.46 -8.98
C CYS A 204 8.94 3.58 -8.67
N ALA A 205 7.93 3.65 -9.54
CA ALA A 205 6.69 2.91 -9.45
C ALA A 205 6.14 2.69 -10.86
N PHE A 206 5.07 1.91 -10.98
CA PHE A 206 4.38 1.71 -12.25
C PHE A 206 2.90 1.40 -12.02
N ALA A 207 2.10 1.69 -13.04
CA ALA A 207 0.73 1.21 -13.18
C ALA A 207 0.70 0.11 -14.22
N VAL A 208 -0.04 -0.96 -13.97
CA VAL A 208 -0.39 -1.99 -14.97
C VAL A 208 -1.83 -1.74 -15.40
N ILE A 209 -2.05 -1.43 -16.67
CA ILE A 209 -3.36 -1.05 -17.23
C ILE A 209 -3.60 -1.84 -18.52
N PRO A 210 -4.26 -2.99 -18.45
CA PRO A 210 -4.50 -3.85 -19.62
C PRO A 210 -5.36 -3.19 -20.69
N ASP A 211 -6.44 -2.50 -20.30
CA ASP A 211 -7.34 -1.84 -21.24
C ASP A 211 -6.68 -0.64 -21.93
N ALA A 212 -6.61 -0.66 -23.25
CA ALA A 212 -5.93 0.35 -24.04
C ALA A 212 -6.63 1.73 -24.00
N VAL A 213 -7.96 1.77 -23.78
CA VAL A 213 -8.71 3.04 -23.69
C VAL A 213 -8.44 3.70 -22.35
N LEU A 214 -8.53 2.91 -21.26
CA LEU A 214 -8.22 3.37 -19.91
C LEU A 214 -6.76 3.81 -19.79
N ARG A 215 -5.83 3.05 -20.38
CA ARG A 215 -4.39 3.38 -20.40
C ARG A 215 -4.12 4.71 -21.12
N ARG A 216 -4.75 4.96 -22.27
CA ARG A 216 -4.64 6.27 -22.97
C ARG A 216 -5.23 7.42 -22.13
N SER A 217 -6.32 7.21 -21.43
CA SER A 217 -6.90 8.22 -20.52
C SER A 217 -5.96 8.53 -19.36
N PHE A 218 -5.34 7.49 -18.79
CA PHE A 218 -4.35 7.64 -17.72
C PHE A 218 -3.11 8.42 -18.22
N LEU A 219 -2.56 8.07 -19.37
CA LEU A 219 -1.41 8.77 -19.96
C LEU A 219 -1.73 10.25 -20.23
N ARG A 220 -2.91 10.56 -20.79
CA ARG A 220 -3.34 11.97 -20.99
C ARG A 220 -3.45 12.75 -19.67
N ALA A 221 -3.87 12.09 -18.59
CA ALA A 221 -3.95 12.72 -17.28
C ALA A 221 -2.56 12.97 -16.66
N MET A 222 -1.52 12.29 -17.14
CA MET A 222 -0.12 12.52 -16.74
C MET A 222 0.51 13.71 -17.49
N ASP A 223 0.04 14.00 -18.70
CA ASP A 223 0.69 14.96 -19.59
C ASP A 223 0.87 16.33 -18.91
N GLY A 224 2.10 16.84 -18.96
CA GLY A 224 2.47 18.15 -18.44
C GLY A 224 2.62 18.27 -16.90
N ILE A 225 2.28 17.21 -16.13
CA ILE A 225 2.35 17.26 -14.66
C ILE A 225 3.19 16.14 -14.04
N VAL A 226 3.38 15.01 -14.71
CA VAL A 226 4.12 13.88 -14.16
C VAL A 226 5.51 13.81 -14.81
N PRO A 227 6.61 13.97 -14.05
CA PRO A 227 7.95 13.84 -14.59
C PRO A 227 8.30 12.38 -14.90
N HIS A 228 9.29 12.20 -15.77
CA HIS A 228 9.89 10.87 -15.97
C HIS A 228 10.52 10.35 -14.67
N VAL A 229 10.52 9.03 -14.52
CA VAL A 229 11.24 8.37 -13.42
C VAL A 229 12.74 8.64 -13.56
N ASN A 230 13.40 8.99 -12.47
CA ASN A 230 14.83 9.24 -12.48
C ASN A 230 15.64 7.95 -12.70
N VAL A 231 16.81 8.07 -13.32
CA VAL A 231 17.63 6.92 -13.73
C VAL A 231 18.15 6.08 -12.55
N LEU A 232 18.32 6.68 -11.36
CA LEU A 232 18.71 5.94 -10.16
C LEU A 232 17.54 5.08 -9.65
N GLY A 233 16.32 5.63 -9.68
CA GLY A 233 15.12 4.89 -9.35
C GLY A 233 14.87 3.70 -10.27
N LEU A 234 15.11 3.87 -11.59
CA LEU A 234 15.00 2.77 -12.56
C LEU A 234 16.04 1.67 -12.29
N ALA A 235 17.31 2.03 -12.03
CA ALA A 235 18.36 1.06 -11.71
C ALA A 235 18.07 0.31 -10.40
N ALA A 236 17.61 1.02 -9.38
CA ALA A 236 17.21 0.41 -8.11
C ALA A 236 16.02 -0.53 -8.26
N CYS A 237 15.02 -0.18 -9.08
CA CYS A 237 13.86 -1.00 -9.35
C CYS A 237 14.25 -2.33 -10.02
N GLU A 238 15.12 -2.28 -11.04
CA GLU A 238 15.62 -3.49 -11.70
C GLU A 238 16.36 -4.42 -10.73
N ALA A 239 17.32 -3.88 -9.96
CA ALA A 239 18.06 -4.65 -8.99
C ALA A 239 17.17 -5.25 -7.89
N ALA A 240 16.18 -4.49 -7.43
CA ALA A 240 15.23 -4.94 -6.41
C ALA A 240 14.45 -6.18 -6.86
N TYR A 241 13.88 -6.15 -8.06
CA TYR A 241 13.08 -7.28 -8.56
C TYR A 241 13.93 -8.46 -9.03
N ARG A 242 15.14 -8.21 -9.58
CA ARG A 242 15.97 -9.26 -10.13
C ARG A 242 16.81 -9.98 -9.08
N ASP A 243 17.39 -9.24 -8.12
CA ASP A 243 18.54 -9.73 -7.34
C ASP A 243 18.26 -9.81 -5.82
N CYS A 244 17.08 -9.41 -5.33
CA CYS A 244 16.85 -9.24 -3.89
C CYS A 244 15.91 -10.27 -3.24
N GLY A 245 15.68 -11.43 -3.88
CA GLY A 245 14.76 -12.46 -3.36
C GLY A 245 15.16 -13.01 -1.99
N ASP A 246 16.45 -13.29 -1.76
CA ASP A 246 16.96 -13.80 -0.48
C ASP A 246 16.79 -12.77 0.64
N TRP A 247 17.20 -11.52 0.38
CA TRP A 247 17.02 -10.41 1.32
C TRP A 247 15.55 -10.21 1.68
N HIS A 248 14.65 -10.33 0.70
CA HIS A 248 13.20 -10.21 0.93
C HIS A 248 12.68 -11.32 1.87
N ARG A 249 13.09 -12.58 1.67
CA ARG A 249 12.70 -13.68 2.57
C ARG A 249 13.17 -13.47 4.01
N GLU A 250 14.41 -12.99 4.19
CA GLU A 250 14.96 -12.67 5.50
C GLU A 250 14.20 -11.50 6.15
N LEU A 251 13.84 -10.46 5.37
CA LEU A 251 13.03 -9.34 5.84
C LEU A 251 11.67 -9.82 6.35
N ILE A 252 10.95 -10.65 5.58
CA ILE A 252 9.65 -11.17 5.99
C ILE A 252 9.75 -11.93 7.31
N ALA A 253 10.72 -12.83 7.45
CA ALA A 253 10.94 -13.57 8.70
C ALA A 253 11.22 -12.62 9.88
N TYR A 254 12.00 -11.56 9.66
CA TYR A 254 12.29 -10.56 10.67
C TYR A 254 11.05 -9.76 11.08
N LEU A 255 10.24 -9.33 10.10
CA LEU A 255 9.00 -8.58 10.33
C LEU A 255 7.95 -9.40 11.06
N VAL A 256 7.80 -10.70 10.73
CA VAL A 256 6.93 -11.63 11.48
C VAL A 256 7.33 -11.64 12.96
N GLY A 257 8.61 -11.79 13.25
CA GLY A 257 9.09 -11.75 14.64
C GLY A 257 8.85 -10.39 15.33
N ASN A 258 8.89 -9.27 14.61
CA ASN A 258 8.53 -7.95 15.18
C ASN A 258 7.03 -7.84 15.44
N ARG A 259 6.19 -8.24 14.47
CA ARG A 259 4.74 -8.25 14.59
C ARG A 259 4.28 -9.02 15.83
N ASP A 260 4.78 -10.24 15.99
CA ASP A 260 4.35 -11.15 17.05
C ASP A 260 4.73 -10.61 18.43
N ARG A 261 5.94 -10.01 18.58
CA ARG A 261 6.35 -9.33 19.82
C ARG A 261 5.47 -8.13 20.13
N LEU A 262 5.20 -7.31 19.12
CA LEU A 262 4.34 -6.14 19.24
C LEU A 262 2.93 -6.54 19.66
N ALA A 263 2.35 -7.59 19.06
CA ALA A 263 1.01 -8.07 19.37
C ALA A 263 0.91 -8.54 20.84
N VAL A 264 1.91 -9.28 21.33
CA VAL A 264 1.96 -9.71 22.75
C VAL A 264 2.04 -8.50 23.68
N ALA A 265 2.90 -7.52 23.37
CA ALA A 265 3.10 -6.37 24.23
C ALA A 265 1.88 -5.45 24.26
N VAL A 266 1.30 -5.12 23.11
CA VAL A 266 0.13 -4.23 23.03
C VAL A 266 -1.10 -4.87 23.66
N ASN A 267 -1.38 -6.14 23.35
CA ASN A 267 -2.55 -6.84 23.90
C ASN A 267 -2.39 -7.21 25.38
N GLY A 268 -1.19 -7.09 25.95
CA GLY A 268 -0.91 -7.21 27.37
C GLY A 268 -1.24 -5.94 28.19
N GLU A 269 -1.39 -4.78 27.53
CA GLU A 269 -1.73 -3.53 28.21
C GLU A 269 -3.26 -3.33 28.26
N LYS A 270 -3.76 -2.90 29.42
CA LYS A 270 -5.19 -2.62 29.58
C LYS A 270 -5.61 -1.42 28.75
N GLY A 271 -6.70 -1.57 28.01
CA GLY A 271 -7.28 -0.48 27.19
C GLY A 271 -6.64 -0.33 25.82
N ALA A 272 -5.70 -1.21 25.43
CA ALA A 272 -5.13 -1.26 24.10
C ALA A 272 -5.37 -2.62 23.44
N ARG A 273 -5.68 -2.64 22.15
CA ARG A 273 -5.87 -3.87 21.38
C ARG A 273 -5.29 -3.68 19.98
N MET A 274 -4.46 -4.60 19.53
CA MET A 274 -3.91 -4.62 18.19
C MET A 274 -4.70 -5.58 17.31
N SER A 275 -5.12 -5.08 16.13
CA SER A 275 -5.65 -5.95 15.07
C SER A 275 -4.55 -6.89 14.57
N HIS A 276 -4.92 -8.11 14.14
CA HIS A 276 -3.96 -9.01 13.52
C HIS A 276 -3.47 -8.44 12.18
N VAL A 277 -2.16 -8.48 11.97
CA VAL A 277 -1.51 -7.94 10.76
C VAL A 277 -1.10 -9.11 9.86
N GLU A 278 -1.93 -9.38 8.84
CA GLU A 278 -1.65 -10.41 7.81
C GLU A 278 -0.56 -9.95 6.85
N ALA A 279 -0.49 -8.64 6.61
CA ALA A 279 0.46 -8.02 5.67
C ALA A 279 0.84 -6.60 6.10
N THR A 280 1.86 -6.03 5.49
CA THR A 280 2.49 -4.74 5.80
C THR A 280 3.44 -4.82 7.00
N TYR A 281 4.05 -3.70 7.36
CA TYR A 281 4.84 -3.53 8.59
C TYR A 281 4.21 -2.47 9.52
N LEU A 282 2.87 -2.37 9.44
CA LEU A 282 2.09 -1.34 10.12
C LEU A 282 1.07 -2.02 11.03
N ALA A 283 1.15 -1.73 12.32
CA ALA A 283 0.20 -2.22 13.30
C ALA A 283 -0.91 -1.19 13.52
N TRP A 284 -2.14 -1.66 13.60
CA TRP A 284 -3.33 -0.87 13.85
C TRP A 284 -3.86 -1.16 15.24
N ILE A 285 -3.85 -0.15 16.11
CA ILE A 285 -4.04 -0.30 17.56
C ILE A 285 -5.24 0.52 17.98
N ASP A 286 -6.24 -0.14 18.56
CA ASP A 286 -7.38 0.47 19.24
C ASP A 286 -6.96 0.91 20.64
N VAL A 287 -7.10 2.19 20.95
CA VAL A 287 -6.82 2.77 22.26
C VAL A 287 -8.02 3.57 22.81
N ARG A 288 -9.23 3.35 22.27
CA ARG A 288 -10.44 4.08 22.65
C ARG A 288 -10.81 3.85 24.12
N GLU A 289 -10.53 2.66 24.65
CA GLU A 289 -10.78 2.34 26.07
C GLU A 289 -9.89 3.13 27.03
N LEU A 290 -8.79 3.75 26.56
CA LEU A 290 -7.96 4.64 27.38
C LEU A 290 -8.63 6.02 27.61
N GLY A 291 -9.70 6.36 26.90
CA GLY A 291 -10.44 7.61 27.11
C GLY A 291 -9.67 8.88 26.76
N LEU A 292 -8.59 8.79 25.97
CA LEU A 292 -7.71 9.89 25.62
C LEU A 292 -8.37 10.82 24.60
N ALA A 293 -8.37 12.13 24.86
CA ALA A 293 -8.88 13.11 23.90
C ALA A 293 -8.02 13.21 22.61
N ASN A 294 -6.71 13.04 22.74
CA ASN A 294 -5.76 13.00 21.61
C ASN A 294 -4.72 11.91 21.89
N PRO A 295 -4.97 10.66 21.46
CA PRO A 295 -4.06 9.55 21.70
C PRO A 295 -2.66 9.77 21.11
N ALA A 296 -2.55 10.29 19.89
CA ALA A 296 -1.27 10.50 19.23
C ALA A 296 -0.37 11.47 20.02
N ALA A 297 -0.91 12.64 20.42
CA ALA A 297 -0.18 13.58 21.23
C ALA A 297 0.19 13.04 22.63
N HIS A 298 -0.69 12.21 23.22
CA HIS A 298 -0.39 11.57 24.50
C HIS A 298 0.83 10.65 24.38
N PHE A 299 0.88 9.75 23.40
CA PHE A 299 2.01 8.85 23.22
C PHE A 299 3.29 9.60 22.77
N GLU A 300 3.16 10.68 22.01
CA GLU A 300 4.28 11.54 21.64
C GLU A 300 4.93 12.20 22.88
N ALA A 301 4.12 12.66 23.83
CA ALA A 301 4.62 13.18 25.10
C ALA A 301 5.38 12.12 25.93
N HIS A 302 5.13 10.84 25.68
CA HIS A 302 5.86 9.71 26.28
C HIS A 302 7.01 9.22 25.37
N GLY A 303 7.38 10.01 24.33
CA GLY A 303 8.50 9.74 23.44
C GLY A 303 8.22 8.69 22.38
N LEU A 304 6.96 8.45 22.02
CA LEU A 304 6.55 7.52 20.98
C LEU A 304 5.67 8.20 19.92
N GLY A 305 6.26 8.53 18.76
CA GLY A 305 5.55 9.12 17.63
C GLY A 305 4.74 8.06 16.87
N LEU A 306 3.41 8.14 16.96
CA LEU A 306 2.46 7.27 16.28
C LEU A 306 1.61 8.09 15.30
N SER A 307 1.14 7.45 14.22
CA SER A 307 0.18 8.12 13.33
C SER A 307 -1.21 8.13 13.96
N ASP A 308 -1.87 9.29 13.93
CA ASP A 308 -3.24 9.44 14.44
C ASP A 308 -4.24 8.73 13.52
N GLY A 309 -5.10 7.90 14.09
CA GLY A 309 -6.15 7.21 13.37
C GLY A 309 -7.19 8.15 12.75
N ALA A 310 -7.35 9.35 13.27
CA ALA A 310 -8.24 10.36 12.68
C ALA A 310 -7.87 10.69 11.23
N ASP A 311 -6.57 10.71 10.89
CA ASP A 311 -6.10 10.94 9.52
C ASP A 311 -6.53 9.84 8.55
N PHE A 312 -6.79 8.63 9.05
CA PHE A 312 -7.24 7.46 8.30
C PHE A 312 -8.76 7.31 8.28
N GLY A 313 -9.48 8.20 8.99
CA GLY A 313 -10.93 8.14 9.17
C GLY A 313 -11.41 7.34 10.38
N ALA A 314 -10.52 7.02 11.35
CA ALA A 314 -10.85 6.25 12.56
C ALA A 314 -10.24 6.88 13.83
N PRO A 315 -10.84 7.93 14.37
CA PRO A 315 -10.34 8.55 15.60
C PRO A 315 -10.33 7.55 16.78
N GLY A 316 -9.34 7.68 17.65
CA GLY A 316 -9.14 6.77 18.79
C GLY A 316 -8.34 5.50 18.44
N TRP A 317 -7.87 5.40 17.20
CA TRP A 317 -6.92 4.38 16.77
C TRP A 317 -5.54 5.01 16.55
N LEU A 318 -4.51 4.17 16.60
CA LEU A 318 -3.12 4.56 16.33
C LEU A 318 -2.47 3.59 15.35
N ARG A 319 -1.62 4.10 14.46
CA ARG A 319 -0.79 3.26 13.60
C ARG A 319 0.67 3.31 14.05
N LEU A 320 1.24 2.15 14.35
CA LEU A 320 2.65 1.95 14.68
C LEU A 320 3.38 1.26 13.52
N ASN A 321 4.52 1.81 13.10
CA ASN A 321 5.41 1.19 12.13
C ASN A 321 6.42 0.30 12.89
N PHE A 322 6.36 -1.03 12.66
CA PHE A 322 7.28 -2.01 13.26
C PHE A 322 8.39 -2.51 12.32
N GLY A 323 8.52 -1.88 11.16
CA GLY A 323 9.62 -2.11 10.23
C GLY A 323 10.92 -1.45 10.70
N CYS A 324 11.40 -1.81 11.88
CA CYS A 324 12.59 -1.26 12.54
C CYS A 324 13.42 -2.38 13.19
N THR A 325 14.60 -2.05 13.71
CA THR A 325 15.43 -3.01 14.43
C THR A 325 14.72 -3.52 15.69
N ARG A 326 15.07 -4.72 16.14
CA ARG A 326 14.52 -5.29 17.37
C ARG A 326 14.76 -4.39 18.58
N ALA A 327 15.95 -3.79 18.69
CA ALA A 327 16.27 -2.88 19.77
C ALA A 327 15.36 -1.64 19.78
N THR A 328 15.12 -1.03 18.62
CA THR A 328 14.19 0.10 18.47
C THR A 328 12.77 -0.30 18.83
N LEU A 329 12.33 -1.49 18.41
CA LEU A 329 11.00 -2.00 18.75
C LEU A 329 10.85 -2.20 20.27
N GLU A 330 11.79 -2.85 20.93
CA GLU A 330 11.73 -3.08 22.38
C GLU A 330 11.68 -1.76 23.18
N GLU A 331 12.44 -0.75 22.74
CA GLU A 331 12.36 0.60 23.33
C GLU A 331 10.97 1.22 23.13
N ALA A 332 10.42 1.13 21.90
CA ALA A 332 9.09 1.62 21.58
C ALA A 332 8.00 0.93 22.42
N LEU A 333 8.11 -0.39 22.63
CA LEU A 333 7.18 -1.16 23.48
C LEU A 333 7.23 -0.71 24.95
N GLY A 334 8.43 -0.46 25.48
CA GLY A 334 8.59 0.10 26.82
C GLY A 334 7.89 1.45 26.98
N ARG A 335 8.06 2.35 26.00
CA ARG A 335 7.38 3.66 25.98
C ARG A 335 5.88 3.54 25.82
N PHE A 336 5.40 2.61 24.98
CA PHE A 336 3.98 2.31 24.81
C PHE A 336 3.34 1.89 26.14
N ALA A 337 3.97 0.96 26.84
CA ALA A 337 3.49 0.49 28.15
C ALA A 337 3.42 1.62 29.20
N VAL A 338 4.43 2.51 29.21
CA VAL A 338 4.40 3.71 30.10
C VAL A 338 3.22 4.63 29.71
N GLY A 339 3.01 4.91 28.43
CA GLY A 339 1.89 5.71 27.94
C GLY A 339 0.53 5.13 28.33
N CYS A 340 0.34 3.81 28.21
CA CYS A 340 -0.91 3.15 28.62
C CYS A 340 -1.19 3.25 30.13
N ARG A 341 -0.15 3.28 30.98
CA ARG A 341 -0.29 3.33 32.44
C ARG A 341 -0.37 4.75 33.01
N ALA A 342 -0.10 5.75 32.19
CA ALA A 342 -0.14 7.16 32.58
C ALA A 342 -1.54 7.81 32.42
N VAL A 343 -2.58 6.98 32.22
CA VAL A 343 -3.98 7.41 32.01
C VAL A 343 -4.78 7.23 33.29
#